data_59092d42448f9bd89aa3c70fb6cbf93e
#
_entry.id   59092d42448f9bd89aa3c70fb6cbf93e
#
_cell.length_a   1.000
_cell.length_b   1.000
_cell.length_c   1.000
_cell.angle_alpha   90.00
_cell.angle_beta   90.00
_cell.angle_gamma   90.00
#
_symmetry.space_group_name_H-M   'P 1'
#
loop_
_entity.id
_entity.type
_entity.pdbx_description
1 polymer ?
#
loop_
_entity_poly.entity_id
_entity_poly.type
_entity_poly.pdbx_seq_one_letter_code
_entity_poly.pdbx_strand_id
1 'polypeptide(L)'
;IILVTGNGSIENAVEAIKNGAFTYVQKPVNTEELLINLSKLKELTDIKQENEYLKSELNMQDYFIGKSKKAIELKEIIEKVAKTDSSICITGESGTGKEVIAKAIHNQSVRATENLVKVNCSALSESLLESELFGHEKGAFTGAFSLKIGRFERANKGTLFLDEIGEISPSIQVKLLRVL
;
A
#
# COMPACT_ATOMS: atom_id res chain seq x y z
N ILE A 1 19.85 -12.15 1.81
CA ILE A 1 20.82 -13.25 1.65
C ILE A 1 21.56 -13.02 0.32
N ILE A 2 22.90 -13.10 0.33
CA ILE A 2 23.73 -13.17 -0.88
C ILE A 2 24.24 -14.61 -0.98
N LEU A 3 24.01 -15.24 -2.12
CA LEU A 3 24.47 -16.61 -2.36
C LEU A 3 25.86 -16.58 -2.99
N VAL A 4 26.81 -17.36 -2.48
CA VAL A 4 28.16 -17.51 -3.07
C VAL A 4 28.29 -18.93 -3.59
N THR A 5 28.55 -19.09 -4.92
CA THR A 5 28.60 -20.39 -5.56
C THR A 5 29.90 -20.61 -6.31
N GLY A 6 30.41 -21.84 -6.32
CA GLY A 6 31.60 -22.25 -7.11
C GLY A 6 31.24 -22.74 -8.53
N ASN A 7 29.98 -23.09 -8.77
CA ASN A 7 29.48 -23.59 -10.05
C ASN A 7 28.24 -22.81 -10.47
N GLY A 8 28.44 -21.65 -11.11
CA GLY A 8 27.35 -20.72 -11.46
C GLY A 8 26.78 -21.06 -12.83
N SER A 9 25.69 -21.84 -12.89
CA SER A 9 24.82 -21.79 -14.05
C SER A 9 23.82 -20.64 -13.92
N ILE A 10 23.44 -20.06 -15.05
CA ILE A 10 22.41 -18.99 -15.09
C ILE A 10 21.09 -19.50 -14.45
N GLU A 11 20.78 -20.77 -14.63
CA GLU A 11 19.59 -21.42 -14.08
C GLU A 11 19.59 -21.42 -12.54
N ASN A 12 20.71 -21.80 -11.92
CA ASN A 12 20.86 -21.78 -10.45
C ASN A 12 20.78 -20.37 -9.87
N ALA A 13 21.29 -19.37 -10.60
CA ALA A 13 21.20 -17.97 -10.22
C ALA A 13 19.75 -17.47 -10.21
N VAL A 14 18.98 -17.78 -11.26
CA VAL A 14 17.58 -17.43 -11.38
C VAL A 14 16.75 -18.12 -10.30
N GLU A 15 17.02 -19.37 -10.02
CA GLU A 15 16.34 -20.12 -8.96
C GLU A 15 16.61 -19.54 -7.57
N ALA A 16 17.86 -19.15 -7.28
CA ALA A 16 18.23 -18.51 -6.04
C ALA A 16 17.48 -17.19 -5.82
N ILE A 17 17.37 -16.35 -6.86
CA ILE A 17 16.62 -15.09 -6.79
C ILE A 17 15.12 -15.34 -6.61
N LYS A 18 14.53 -16.33 -7.28
CA LYS A 18 13.12 -16.72 -7.08
C LYS A 18 12.84 -17.20 -5.66
N ASN A 19 13.84 -17.82 -5.02
CA ASN A 19 13.77 -18.30 -3.63
C ASN A 19 14.15 -17.23 -2.59
N GLY A 20 14.24 -15.95 -3.00
CA GLY A 20 14.41 -14.82 -2.09
C GLY A 20 15.86 -14.42 -1.80
N ALA A 21 16.84 -14.87 -2.58
CA ALA A 21 18.19 -14.31 -2.53
C ALA A 21 18.18 -12.90 -3.16
N PHE A 22 18.92 -11.98 -2.54
CA PHE A 22 19.09 -10.62 -3.08
C PHE A 22 19.92 -10.63 -4.36
N THR A 23 20.99 -11.38 -4.36
CA THR A 23 21.88 -11.61 -5.51
C THR A 23 22.71 -12.87 -5.29
N TYR A 24 23.41 -13.30 -6.33
CA TYR A 24 24.43 -14.34 -6.24
C TYR A 24 25.79 -13.81 -6.69
N VAL A 25 26.87 -14.39 -6.17
CA VAL A 25 28.25 -14.08 -6.51
C VAL A 25 28.98 -15.38 -6.84
N GLN A 26 29.69 -15.41 -7.96
CA GLN A 26 30.46 -16.59 -8.39
C GLN A 26 31.88 -16.55 -7.82
N LYS A 27 32.40 -17.71 -7.46
CA LYS A 27 33.82 -17.87 -7.12
C LYS A 27 34.67 -17.92 -8.38
N PRO A 28 35.86 -17.26 -8.42
CA PRO A 28 36.49 -16.49 -7.35
C PRO A 28 35.76 -15.18 -7.08
N VAL A 29 35.54 -14.86 -5.81
CA VAL A 29 34.75 -13.70 -5.39
C VAL A 29 35.51 -12.40 -5.69
N ASN A 30 34.92 -11.53 -6.50
CA ASN A 30 35.39 -10.16 -6.65
C ASN A 30 34.99 -9.35 -5.42
N THR A 31 35.97 -8.87 -4.65
CA THR A 31 35.76 -8.15 -3.40
C THR A 31 35.01 -6.82 -3.63
N GLU A 32 35.28 -6.11 -4.72
CA GLU A 32 34.62 -4.85 -5.04
C GLU A 32 33.12 -5.07 -5.35
N GLU A 33 32.82 -6.06 -6.17
CA GLU A 33 31.43 -6.43 -6.49
C GLU A 33 30.65 -6.87 -5.24
N LEU A 34 31.28 -7.66 -4.37
CA LEU A 34 30.68 -8.09 -3.11
C LEU A 34 30.38 -6.90 -2.19
N LEU A 35 31.31 -5.95 -2.06
CA LEU A 35 31.12 -4.75 -1.24
C LEU A 35 29.99 -3.86 -1.77
N ILE A 36 29.88 -3.69 -3.10
CA ILE A 36 28.77 -2.95 -3.72
C ILE A 36 27.43 -3.62 -3.42
N ASN A 37 27.35 -4.93 -3.54
CA ASN A 37 26.12 -5.67 -3.26
C ASN A 37 25.76 -5.65 -1.76
N LEU A 38 26.72 -5.70 -0.86
CA LEU A 38 26.51 -5.57 0.58
C LEU A 38 26.02 -4.16 0.95
N SER A 39 26.60 -3.11 0.36
CA SER A 39 26.15 -1.73 0.63
C SER A 39 24.71 -1.51 0.17
N LYS A 40 24.33 -1.98 -1.01
CA LYS A 40 22.95 -1.92 -1.51
C LYS A 40 21.98 -2.70 -0.63
N LEU A 41 22.37 -3.91 -0.19
CA LEU A 41 21.54 -4.72 0.70
C LEU A 41 21.34 -4.03 2.04
N LYS A 42 22.38 -3.41 2.60
CA LYS A 42 22.31 -2.65 3.84
C LYS A 42 21.34 -1.46 3.69
N GLU A 43 21.51 -0.64 2.66
CA GLU A 43 20.64 0.50 2.37
C GLU A 43 19.16 0.09 2.29
N LEU A 44 18.85 -0.99 1.55
CA LEU A 44 17.47 -1.51 1.47
C LEU A 44 16.95 -1.99 2.82
N THR A 45 17.80 -2.59 3.64
CA THR A 45 17.41 -3.06 4.98
C THR A 45 17.15 -1.89 5.91
N ASP A 46 18.03 -0.88 5.89
CA ASP A 46 17.89 0.33 6.70
C ASP A 46 16.61 1.11 6.34
N ILE A 47 16.32 1.29 5.04
CA ILE A 47 15.08 1.91 4.56
C ILE A 47 13.85 1.11 5.01
N LYS A 48 13.91 -0.22 4.95
CA LYS A 48 12.79 -1.07 5.40
C LYS A 48 12.57 -0.95 6.91
N GLN A 49 13.62 -0.97 7.72
CA GLN A 49 13.54 -0.80 9.17
C GLN A 49 13.02 0.58 9.56
N GLU A 50 13.50 1.64 8.91
CA GLU A 50 13.00 3.00 9.13
C GLU A 50 11.52 3.11 8.76
N ASN A 51 11.10 2.51 7.66
CA ASN A 51 9.70 2.50 7.25
C ASN A 51 8.81 1.72 8.26
N GLU A 52 9.28 0.60 8.79
CA GLU A 52 8.59 -0.16 9.84
C GLU A 52 8.53 0.64 11.15
N TYR A 53 9.60 1.32 11.53
CA TYR A 53 9.63 2.20 12.69
C TYR A 53 8.65 3.36 12.54
N LEU A 54 8.67 4.09 11.43
CA LEU A 54 7.73 5.18 11.15
C LEU A 54 6.27 4.69 11.11
N LYS A 55 6.02 3.51 10.54
CA LYS A 55 4.69 2.89 10.59
C LYS A 55 4.26 2.56 12.02
N SER A 56 5.17 2.10 12.87
CA SER A 56 4.86 1.80 14.27
C SER A 56 4.54 3.07 15.08
N GLU A 57 5.28 4.15 14.88
CA GLU A 57 5.00 5.44 15.52
C GLU A 57 3.64 6.01 15.07
N LEU A 58 3.35 5.96 13.78
CA LEU A 58 2.05 6.37 13.23
C LEU A 58 0.89 5.53 13.81
N ASN A 59 1.12 4.24 14.03
CA ASN A 59 0.11 3.35 14.61
C ASN A 59 -0.16 3.61 16.10
N MET A 60 0.82 4.12 16.86
CA MET A 60 0.61 4.41 18.29
C MET A 60 -0.24 5.67 18.54
N GLN A 61 -0.34 6.61 17.58
CA GLN A 61 -1.03 7.89 17.78
C GLN A 61 -2.51 7.91 17.37
N ASP A 62 -2.98 6.95 16.60
CA ASP A 62 -4.30 7.01 15.96
C ASP A 62 -5.30 5.94 16.44
N TYR A 63 -5.28 5.59 17.73
CA TYR A 63 -6.37 4.76 18.26
C TYR A 63 -7.64 5.60 18.43
N PHE A 64 -8.73 5.09 17.85
CA PHE A 64 -10.07 5.60 18.15
C PHE A 64 -10.32 5.51 19.66
N ILE A 65 -10.19 6.66 20.35
CA ILE A 65 -10.35 6.75 21.80
C ILE A 65 -11.76 7.23 22.10
N GLY A 66 -12.58 6.38 22.71
CA GLY A 66 -13.92 6.75 23.14
C GLY A 66 -14.40 5.82 24.27
N LYS A 67 -15.03 6.42 25.30
CA LYS A 67 -15.61 5.71 26.45
C LYS A 67 -17.15 5.77 26.48
N SER A 68 -17.77 6.49 25.54
CA SER A 68 -19.23 6.53 25.43
C SER A 68 -19.79 5.19 24.99
N LYS A 69 -21.04 4.90 25.31
CA LYS A 69 -21.72 3.67 24.87
C LYS A 69 -21.65 3.49 23.35
N LYS A 70 -21.90 4.57 22.58
CA LYS A 70 -21.80 4.56 21.12
C LYS A 70 -20.39 4.27 20.61
N ALA A 71 -19.36 4.77 21.30
CA ALA A 71 -17.98 4.49 20.93
C ALA A 71 -17.59 3.02 21.19
N ILE A 72 -18.12 2.43 22.25
CA ILE A 72 -17.91 1.01 22.55
C ILE A 72 -18.61 0.13 21.51
N GLU A 73 -19.87 0.40 21.19
CA GLU A 73 -20.61 -0.28 20.14
C GLU A 73 -19.89 -0.19 18.78
N LEU A 74 -19.35 0.99 18.44
CA LEU A 74 -18.59 1.18 17.21
C LEU A 74 -17.29 0.36 17.20
N LYS A 75 -16.58 0.22 18.33
CA LYS A 75 -15.40 -0.65 18.43
C LYS A 75 -15.74 -2.11 18.16
N GLU A 76 -16.84 -2.60 18.71
CA GLU A 76 -17.30 -3.98 18.46
C GLU A 76 -17.63 -4.21 16.98
N ILE A 77 -18.24 -3.20 16.32
CA ILE A 77 -18.51 -3.26 14.88
C ILE A 77 -17.19 -3.30 14.10
N ILE A 78 -16.23 -2.41 14.41
CA ILE A 78 -14.91 -2.37 13.78
C ILE A 78 -14.22 -3.74 13.87
N GLU A 79 -14.17 -4.36 15.06
CA GLU A 79 -13.57 -5.68 15.27
C GLU A 79 -14.22 -6.79 14.41
N LYS A 80 -15.54 -6.70 14.24
CA LYS A 80 -16.28 -7.68 13.41
C LYS A 80 -16.00 -7.50 11.92
N VAL A 81 -16.12 -6.25 11.42
CA VAL A 81 -15.96 -5.99 9.98
C VAL A 81 -14.52 -6.07 9.50
N ALA A 82 -13.55 -5.77 10.35
CA ALA A 82 -12.12 -5.86 10.03
C ALA A 82 -11.67 -7.27 9.65
N LYS A 83 -12.36 -8.30 10.13
CA LYS A 83 -12.08 -9.72 9.84
C LYS A 83 -12.69 -10.21 8.54
N THR A 84 -13.44 -9.35 7.83
CA THR A 84 -14.12 -9.70 6.58
C THR A 84 -13.44 -9.04 5.39
N ASP A 85 -13.64 -9.60 4.18
CA ASP A 85 -13.19 -9.00 2.91
C ASP A 85 -14.26 -8.10 2.28
N SER A 86 -15.28 -7.71 3.04
CA SER A 86 -16.39 -6.91 2.54
C SER A 86 -16.00 -5.46 2.31
N SER A 87 -16.60 -4.83 1.30
CA SER A 87 -16.55 -3.38 1.15
C SER A 87 -17.38 -2.72 2.25
N ILE A 88 -16.81 -1.71 2.91
CA ILE A 88 -17.40 -1.05 4.07
C ILE A 88 -17.71 0.39 3.71
N CYS A 89 -18.95 0.83 3.98
CA CYS A 89 -19.36 2.22 3.86
C CYS A 89 -19.37 2.88 5.24
N ILE A 90 -18.58 3.95 5.41
CA ILE A 90 -18.51 4.75 6.63
C ILE A 90 -19.27 6.05 6.38
N THR A 91 -20.35 6.27 7.13
CA THR A 91 -21.19 7.48 7.03
C THR A 91 -21.03 8.37 8.26
N GLY A 92 -21.11 9.68 8.07
CA GLY A 92 -21.03 10.67 9.14
C GLY A 92 -20.75 12.06 8.61
N GLU A 93 -21.01 13.08 9.41
CA GLU A 93 -20.74 14.48 9.08
C GLU A 93 -19.24 14.72 8.83
N SER A 94 -18.91 15.87 8.22
CA SER A 94 -17.50 16.24 8.04
C SER A 94 -16.83 16.43 9.40
N GLY A 95 -15.56 16.00 9.52
CA GLY A 95 -14.79 16.13 10.77
C GLY A 95 -15.11 15.10 11.86
N THR A 96 -16.05 14.15 11.67
CA THR A 96 -16.41 13.14 12.69
C THR A 96 -15.38 12.02 12.86
N GLY A 97 -14.27 12.03 12.11
CA GLY A 97 -13.20 11.04 12.23
C GLY A 97 -13.40 9.78 11.37
N LYS A 98 -14.09 9.88 10.24
CA LYS A 98 -14.26 8.75 9.29
C LYS A 98 -12.93 8.11 8.89
N GLU A 99 -11.88 8.92 8.69
CA GLU A 99 -10.54 8.44 8.38
C GLU A 99 -9.91 7.64 9.53
N VAL A 100 -10.15 8.06 10.77
CA VAL A 100 -9.68 7.34 11.97
C VAL A 100 -10.33 5.95 12.05
N ILE A 101 -11.63 5.88 11.74
CA ILE A 101 -12.36 4.61 11.68
C ILE A 101 -11.83 3.71 10.57
N ALA A 102 -11.61 4.24 9.37
CA ALA A 102 -11.03 3.48 8.25
C ALA A 102 -9.66 2.90 8.61
N LYS A 103 -8.80 3.69 9.26
CA LYS A 103 -7.49 3.27 9.75
C LYS A 103 -7.63 2.20 10.86
N ALA A 104 -8.57 2.35 11.78
CA ALA A 104 -8.81 1.36 12.84
C ALA A 104 -9.27 0.01 12.26
N ILE A 105 -10.13 0.03 11.24
CA ILE A 105 -10.56 -1.17 10.53
C ILE A 105 -9.38 -1.84 9.84
N HIS A 106 -8.56 -1.08 9.09
CA HIS A 106 -7.37 -1.61 8.41
C HIS A 106 -6.39 -2.25 9.40
N ASN A 107 -6.06 -1.56 10.49
CA ASN A 107 -5.10 -2.04 11.49
C ASN A 107 -5.55 -3.31 12.22
N GLN A 108 -6.86 -3.59 12.28
CA GLN A 108 -7.43 -4.79 12.87
C GLN A 108 -7.75 -5.88 11.83
N SER A 109 -7.51 -5.62 10.55
CA SER A 109 -7.78 -6.55 9.47
C SER A 109 -6.63 -7.54 9.25
N VAL A 110 -6.90 -8.60 8.50
CA VAL A 110 -5.87 -9.54 8.03
C VAL A 110 -4.84 -8.90 7.10
N ARG A 111 -5.10 -7.67 6.65
CA ARG A 111 -4.24 -6.86 5.76
C ARG A 111 -3.51 -5.73 6.50
N ALA A 112 -3.45 -5.76 7.83
CA ALA A 112 -2.87 -4.71 8.66
C ALA A 112 -1.38 -4.42 8.34
N THR A 113 -0.65 -5.39 7.81
CA THR A 113 0.76 -5.25 7.38
C THR A 113 0.91 -4.67 5.98
N GLU A 114 -0.17 -4.67 5.20
CA GLU A 114 -0.20 -4.19 3.83
C GLU A 114 -0.46 -2.67 3.76
N ASN A 115 -0.49 -2.11 2.55
CA ASN A 115 -0.69 -0.67 2.39
C ASN A 115 -2.14 -0.26 2.66
N LEU A 116 -2.33 0.81 3.43
CA LEU A 116 -3.55 1.60 3.48
C LEU A 116 -3.39 2.81 2.55
N VAL A 117 -4.01 2.77 1.38
CA VAL A 117 -3.99 3.86 0.40
C VAL A 117 -5.22 4.73 0.61
N LYS A 118 -5.02 6.04 0.79
CA LYS A 118 -6.10 7.01 1.02
C LYS A 118 -6.23 7.93 -0.18
N VAL A 119 -7.46 8.23 -0.58
CA VAL A 119 -7.78 9.20 -1.64
C VAL A 119 -8.94 10.05 -1.18
N ASN A 120 -8.76 11.36 -1.19
CA ASN A 120 -9.87 12.30 -1.03
C ASN A 120 -10.41 12.61 -2.44
N CYS A 121 -11.69 12.23 -2.68
CA CYS A 121 -12.31 12.34 -3.99
C CYS A 121 -12.75 13.76 -4.34
N SER A 122 -12.97 14.63 -3.36
CA SER A 122 -13.39 16.03 -3.60
C SER A 122 -12.22 16.98 -3.85
N ALA A 123 -11.00 16.59 -3.44
CA ALA A 123 -9.84 17.48 -3.53
C ALA A 123 -9.26 17.64 -4.94
N LEU A 124 -9.72 16.85 -5.91
CA LEU A 124 -9.14 16.78 -7.26
C LEU A 124 -10.19 17.05 -8.33
N SER A 125 -9.77 17.65 -9.44
CA SER A 125 -10.61 17.71 -10.64
C SER A 125 -10.89 16.29 -11.18
N GLU A 126 -11.99 16.09 -11.88
CA GLU A 126 -12.43 14.79 -12.39
C GLU A 126 -11.33 14.04 -13.14
N SER A 127 -10.65 14.70 -14.08
CA SER A 127 -9.57 14.11 -14.87
C SER A 127 -8.34 13.73 -14.03
N LEU A 128 -8.03 14.53 -13.01
CA LEU A 128 -6.94 14.22 -12.07
C LEU A 128 -7.33 13.07 -11.16
N LEU A 129 -8.55 13.06 -10.65
CA LEU A 129 -9.06 11.97 -9.80
C LEU A 129 -9.07 10.64 -10.57
N GLU A 130 -9.51 10.66 -11.82
CA GLU A 130 -9.46 9.47 -12.68
C GLU A 130 -8.03 8.95 -12.85
N SER A 131 -7.10 9.83 -13.19
CA SER A 131 -5.69 9.49 -13.33
C SER A 131 -5.05 9.03 -12.02
N GLU A 132 -5.46 9.58 -10.87
CA GLU A 132 -5.00 9.11 -9.56
C GLU A 132 -5.55 7.72 -9.25
N LEU A 133 -6.86 7.49 -9.42
CA LEU A 133 -7.50 6.23 -9.05
C LEU A 133 -7.03 5.06 -9.92
N PHE A 134 -7.08 5.24 -11.24
CA PHE A 134 -6.88 4.15 -12.22
C PHE A 134 -5.49 4.14 -12.86
N GLY A 135 -4.74 5.27 -12.74
CA GLY A 135 -3.47 5.42 -13.44
C GLY A 135 -3.65 5.76 -14.92
N HIS A 136 -2.55 5.87 -15.64
CA HIS A 136 -2.55 6.06 -17.09
C HIS A 136 -1.24 5.59 -17.71
N GLU A 137 -1.30 5.19 -18.96
CA GLU A 137 -0.13 4.91 -19.78
C GLU A 137 0.47 6.21 -20.34
N LYS A 138 1.74 6.17 -20.68
CA LYS A 138 2.41 7.27 -21.37
C LYS A 138 1.66 7.57 -22.69
N GLY A 139 1.27 8.84 -22.89
CA GLY A 139 0.59 9.29 -24.10
C GLY A 139 -0.94 9.13 -24.07
N ALA A 140 -1.54 8.71 -22.95
CA ALA A 140 -3.00 8.54 -22.85
C ALA A 140 -3.80 9.86 -23.03
N PHE A 141 -3.20 11.00 -22.67
CA PHE A 141 -3.75 12.34 -22.88
C PHE A 141 -2.64 13.38 -22.97
N THR A 142 -2.99 14.61 -23.35
CA THR A 142 -2.04 15.74 -23.38
C THR A 142 -1.53 16.06 -22.00
N GLY A 143 -0.23 15.76 -21.74
CA GLY A 143 0.39 15.88 -20.41
C GLY A 143 0.77 14.54 -19.75
N ALA A 144 0.38 13.41 -20.31
CA ALA A 144 0.78 12.08 -19.85
C ALA A 144 2.21 11.71 -20.34
N PHE A 145 3.23 12.35 -19.75
CA PHE A 145 4.62 12.18 -20.18
C PHE A 145 5.23 10.84 -19.74
N SER A 146 4.67 10.20 -18.72
CA SER A 146 5.17 8.94 -18.16
C SER A 146 4.00 8.03 -17.77
N LEU A 147 4.29 6.73 -17.60
CA LEU A 147 3.38 5.78 -16.97
C LEU A 147 3.10 6.22 -15.52
N LYS A 148 1.83 6.19 -15.10
CA LYS A 148 1.40 6.43 -13.73
C LYS A 148 0.61 5.25 -13.19
N ILE A 149 1.12 4.64 -12.12
CA ILE A 149 0.45 3.57 -11.40
C ILE A 149 -0.70 4.16 -10.57
N GLY A 150 -1.91 3.63 -10.75
CA GLY A 150 -3.11 4.06 -10.04
C GLY A 150 -3.15 3.67 -8.57
N ARG A 151 -4.05 4.31 -7.81
CA ARG A 151 -4.25 4.03 -6.37
C ARG A 151 -4.83 2.63 -6.15
N PHE A 152 -5.68 2.13 -7.03
CA PHE A 152 -6.17 0.76 -6.98
C PHE A 152 -5.04 -0.25 -7.07
N GLU A 153 -4.12 -0.07 -8.00
CA GLU A 153 -2.97 -0.94 -8.16
C GLU A 153 -2.02 -0.85 -6.95
N ARG A 154 -1.79 0.35 -6.41
CA ARG A 154 -0.99 0.55 -5.18
C ARG A 154 -1.61 -0.07 -3.94
N ALA A 155 -2.95 -0.19 -3.91
CA ALA A 155 -3.69 -0.81 -2.83
C ALA A 155 -3.83 -2.34 -2.99
N ASN A 156 -3.20 -2.92 -4.01
CA ASN A 156 -3.26 -4.36 -4.25
C ASN A 156 -2.84 -5.14 -3.00
N LYS A 157 -3.65 -6.14 -2.60
CA LYS A 157 -3.55 -6.91 -1.35
C LYS A 157 -3.74 -6.08 -0.07
N GLY A 158 -3.81 -4.76 -0.16
CA GLY A 158 -4.00 -3.84 0.96
C GLY A 158 -5.44 -3.34 1.10
N THR A 159 -5.58 -2.09 1.48
CA THR A 159 -6.88 -1.42 1.68
C THR A 159 -6.87 -0.09 0.93
N LEU A 160 -7.94 0.20 0.19
CA LEU A 160 -8.20 1.51 -0.40
C LEU A 160 -9.30 2.21 0.38
N PHE A 161 -9.01 3.39 0.90
CA PHE A 161 -9.99 4.28 1.53
C PHE A 161 -10.31 5.46 0.60
N LEU A 162 -11.56 5.56 0.19
CA LEU A 162 -12.09 6.65 -0.63
C LEU A 162 -12.90 7.59 0.27
N ASP A 163 -12.36 8.76 0.56
CA ASP A 163 -13.08 9.79 1.31
C ASP A 163 -13.93 10.64 0.38
N GLU A 164 -15.06 11.12 0.88
CA GLU A 164 -16.01 11.96 0.14
C GLU A 164 -16.47 11.33 -1.20
N ILE A 165 -16.72 10.01 -1.18
CA ILE A 165 -17.13 9.26 -2.37
C ILE A 165 -18.45 9.75 -2.99
N GLY A 166 -19.26 10.47 -2.24
CA GLY A 166 -20.49 11.08 -2.74
C GLY A 166 -20.27 12.19 -3.76
N GLU A 167 -19.07 12.78 -3.80
CA GLU A 167 -18.74 13.90 -4.68
C GLU A 167 -18.22 13.49 -6.06
N ILE A 168 -18.06 12.18 -6.32
CA ILE A 168 -17.55 11.68 -7.59
C ILE A 168 -18.58 11.80 -8.71
N SER A 169 -18.10 12.15 -9.92
CA SER A 169 -18.94 12.24 -11.11
C SER A 169 -19.50 10.87 -11.54
N PRO A 170 -20.65 10.86 -12.25
CA PRO A 170 -21.23 9.62 -12.78
C PRO A 170 -20.25 8.81 -13.66
N SER A 171 -19.35 9.49 -14.37
CA SER A 171 -18.34 8.82 -15.21
C SER A 171 -17.36 8.01 -14.38
N ILE A 172 -16.89 8.54 -13.26
CA ILE A 172 -16.01 7.84 -12.33
C ILE A 172 -16.77 6.71 -11.62
N GLN A 173 -18.03 6.91 -11.24
CA GLN A 173 -18.87 5.87 -10.63
C GLN A 173 -18.95 4.62 -11.50
N VAL A 174 -19.20 4.79 -12.82
CA VAL A 174 -19.23 3.67 -13.78
C VAL A 174 -17.90 2.92 -13.83
N LYS A 175 -16.77 3.63 -13.74
CA LYS A 175 -15.44 3.00 -13.72
C LYS A 175 -15.17 2.26 -12.42
N LEU A 176 -15.60 2.82 -11.30
CA LEU A 176 -15.51 2.16 -9.98
C LEU A 176 -16.26 0.84 -9.96
N LEU A 177 -17.50 0.80 -10.49
CA LEU A 177 -18.30 -0.42 -10.58
C LEU A 177 -17.64 -1.57 -11.37
N ARG A 178 -16.67 -1.25 -12.24
CA ARG A 178 -15.93 -2.29 -12.99
C ARG A 178 -14.74 -2.85 -12.25
N VAL A 179 -14.27 -2.16 -11.23
CA VAL A 179 -13.07 -2.54 -10.46
C VAL A 179 -13.45 -3.21 -9.14
N LEU A 180 -14.64 -2.89 -8.60
CA LEU A 180 -15.22 -3.50 -7.41
C LEU A 180 -15.95 -4.80 -7.75
#